data_c211df02e7d0d880303feb6e08104fbe
#
_entry.id   c211df02e7d0d880303feb6e08104fbe
#
_cell.length_a   1.000
_cell.length_b   1.000
_cell.length_c   1.000
_cell.angle_alpha   90.00
_cell.angle_beta   90.00
_cell.angle_gamma   90.00
#
_symmetry.space_group_name_H-M   'P 1'
#
loop_
_entity.id
_entity.type
_entity.pdbx_description
1 polymer ?
#
loop_
_entity_poly.entity_id
_entity_poly.type
_entity_poly.pdbx_seq_one_letter_code
_entity_poly.pdbx_strand_id
1 'polypeptide(L)'
;FFNSDLDRGFSIIDYDINQELVSPADLEALHELGVILKLDMVLNHLSVRSPQFQDLLRKGDDSPYRGFFIDWNEFWDNEGTMAPDGKIVPDDEHLKKLFMRKPDLPILRVCFPDGSRRVYWNTFYQKVEFDAIGPHDFAHIEGLHPDHATTISDTINQLIAENANLEEVDLGDLAHHKEEVLSILCHKRDYLGQMDLNARSELVWDFYDETLRKLSEYGTRIVRLDAFAYLHKEPGQPNFFNLPGTWEYLDILREIAQKYELIIFPEIHAEYGAGIHEEIARRGFPIYDFFFPGLLIDALDRGTNQALLQWIRDIEAKGLQTINMLGCHDGLPVLDLKGKQVNGSVYRPGLLDDEQIEATMDRIVSRGGRVKNLFGADGKKIAYYQVNATYFSALGEDERKLRLARAIQMFMPGIPQVW
;
A
#
# COMPACT_ATOMS: atom_id res chain seq x y z
N PHE A 1 7.17 -11.54 9.53
CA PHE A 1 6.92 -11.84 10.95
C PHE A 1 5.51 -12.40 11.16
N PHE A 2 4.50 -11.81 10.53
CA PHE A 2 3.10 -12.26 10.55
C PHE A 2 2.76 -13.13 9.35
N ASN A 3 1.61 -13.81 9.39
CA ASN A 3 1.09 -14.51 8.24
C ASN A 3 0.76 -13.53 7.11
N SER A 4 1.40 -13.71 5.97
CA SER A 4 1.24 -12.84 4.79
C SER A 4 1.46 -13.64 3.52
N ASP A 5 0.93 -13.18 2.39
CA ASP A 5 1.01 -13.87 1.10
C ASP A 5 1.78 -13.10 0.02
N LEU A 6 1.73 -11.79 0.04
CA LEU A 6 2.29 -10.92 -0.99
C LEU A 6 3.10 -9.77 -0.38
N ASP A 7 3.70 -8.95 -1.25
CA ASP A 7 4.30 -7.67 -0.92
C ASP A 7 5.35 -7.73 0.20
N ARG A 8 6.17 -8.78 0.16
CA ARG A 8 7.30 -8.96 1.11
C ARG A 8 6.89 -8.87 2.59
N GLY A 9 5.69 -9.37 2.91
CA GLY A 9 5.16 -9.40 4.26
C GLY A 9 4.17 -8.29 4.61
N PHE A 10 3.85 -7.38 3.66
CA PHE A 10 2.90 -6.29 3.88
C PHE A 10 1.47 -6.59 3.39
N SER A 11 1.26 -7.72 2.71
CA SER A 11 -0.08 -8.26 2.44
C SER A 11 -0.48 -9.19 3.58
N ILE A 12 -0.94 -8.61 4.67
CA ILE A 12 -1.23 -9.31 5.93
C ILE A 12 -2.48 -10.18 5.77
N ILE A 13 -2.35 -11.47 6.10
CA ILE A 13 -3.47 -12.39 6.25
C ILE A 13 -4.08 -12.22 7.64
N ASP A 14 -3.24 -12.31 8.65
CA ASP A 14 -3.56 -12.07 10.06
C ASP A 14 -2.31 -11.63 10.84
N TYR A 15 -2.50 -11.18 12.07
CA TYR A 15 -1.41 -10.79 12.96
C TYR A 15 -0.96 -11.94 13.90
N ASP A 16 -1.20 -13.18 13.51
CA ASP A 16 -0.54 -14.32 14.14
C ASP A 16 0.91 -14.42 13.66
N ILE A 17 1.77 -14.88 14.55
CA ILE A 17 3.17 -15.10 14.22
C ILE A 17 3.29 -16.21 13.19
N ASN A 18 3.99 -15.94 12.11
CA ASN A 18 4.37 -16.98 11.16
C ASN A 18 5.41 -17.89 11.79
N GLN A 19 4.97 -19.08 12.23
CA GLN A 19 5.80 -20.04 12.94
C GLN A 19 6.90 -20.66 12.08
N GLU A 20 6.87 -20.48 10.76
CA GLU A 20 7.98 -20.85 9.88
C GLU A 20 9.17 -19.88 10.01
N LEU A 21 8.92 -18.66 10.48
CA LEU A 21 9.94 -17.61 10.60
C LEU A 21 10.39 -17.40 12.04
N VAL A 22 9.48 -17.50 13.02
CA VAL A 22 9.77 -17.23 14.42
C VAL A 22 8.82 -18.02 15.31
N SER A 23 9.34 -18.60 16.37
CA SER A 23 8.55 -19.32 17.37
C SER A 23 8.27 -18.45 18.61
N PRO A 24 7.28 -18.81 19.45
CA PRO A 24 7.10 -18.15 20.76
C PRO A 24 8.34 -18.21 21.65
N ALA A 25 9.12 -19.30 21.58
CA ALA A 25 10.36 -19.43 22.33
C ALA A 25 11.45 -18.44 21.87
N ASP A 26 11.50 -18.10 20.57
CA ASP A 26 12.41 -17.07 20.06
C ASP A 26 12.04 -15.69 20.60
N LEU A 27 10.73 -15.38 20.73
CA LEU A 27 10.27 -14.13 21.33
C LEU A 27 10.65 -14.02 22.81
N GLU A 28 10.50 -15.11 23.56
CA GLU A 28 10.90 -15.20 24.96
C GLU A 28 12.42 -14.99 25.10
N ALA A 29 13.22 -15.65 24.26
CA ALA A 29 14.67 -15.47 24.25
C ALA A 29 15.09 -14.03 23.92
N LEU A 30 14.43 -13.36 22.97
CA LEU A 30 14.68 -11.96 22.65
C LEU A 30 14.32 -11.05 23.84
N HIS A 31 13.23 -11.34 24.53
CA HIS A 31 12.83 -10.60 25.73
C HIS A 31 13.85 -10.77 26.86
N GLU A 32 14.33 -12.00 27.12
CA GLU A 32 15.38 -12.27 28.12
C GLU A 32 16.69 -11.54 27.80
N LEU A 33 17.00 -11.36 26.53
CA LEU A 33 18.17 -10.59 26.07
C LEU A 33 17.98 -9.05 26.19
N GLY A 34 16.80 -8.60 26.62
CA GLY A 34 16.47 -7.17 26.72
C GLY A 34 16.25 -6.50 25.37
N VAL A 35 15.98 -7.28 24.31
CA VAL A 35 15.66 -6.73 22.99
C VAL A 35 14.25 -6.15 22.99
N ILE A 36 14.13 -4.89 22.61
CA ILE A 36 12.85 -4.22 22.39
C ILE A 36 12.38 -4.46 20.96
N LEU A 37 11.22 -5.06 20.80
CA LEU A 37 10.66 -5.34 19.49
C LEU A 37 9.97 -4.09 18.91
N LYS A 38 10.29 -3.82 17.64
CA LYS A 38 9.58 -2.89 16.77
C LYS A 38 8.92 -3.69 15.66
N LEU A 39 7.61 -3.64 15.57
CA LEU A 39 6.84 -4.33 14.54
C LEU A 39 6.03 -3.33 13.71
N ASP A 40 5.63 -3.77 12.52
CA ASP A 40 4.80 -2.96 11.63
C ASP A 40 3.33 -3.39 11.75
N MET A 41 2.43 -2.41 11.71
CA MET A 41 0.99 -2.62 11.59
C MET A 41 0.51 -1.94 10.30
N VAL A 42 0.00 -2.75 9.38
CA VAL A 42 -0.57 -2.25 8.12
C VAL A 42 -2.00 -1.80 8.39
N LEU A 43 -2.27 -0.51 8.19
CA LEU A 43 -3.56 0.07 8.54
C LEU A 43 -4.54 0.10 7.38
N ASN A 44 -4.03 0.39 6.17
CA ASN A 44 -4.92 0.65 5.04
C ASN A 44 -5.60 -0.62 4.49
N HIS A 45 -4.98 -1.79 4.61
CA HIS A 45 -5.46 -2.97 3.89
C HIS A 45 -5.12 -4.29 4.59
N LEU A 46 -5.85 -5.34 4.21
CA LEU A 46 -5.53 -6.74 4.47
C LEU A 46 -5.51 -7.53 3.16
N SER A 47 -4.84 -8.70 3.19
CA SER A 47 -4.91 -9.65 2.09
C SER A 47 -6.35 -10.11 1.82
N VAL A 48 -6.66 -10.39 0.57
CA VAL A 48 -7.89 -11.12 0.21
C VAL A 48 -7.99 -12.47 0.91
N ARG A 49 -6.85 -13.03 1.35
CA ARG A 49 -6.79 -14.30 2.10
C ARG A 49 -7.01 -14.13 3.60
N SER A 50 -7.23 -12.91 4.07
CA SER A 50 -7.59 -12.66 5.47
C SER A 50 -8.89 -13.37 5.83
N PRO A 51 -9.04 -13.88 7.08
CA PRO A 51 -10.26 -14.55 7.53
C PRO A 51 -11.51 -13.69 7.29
N GLN A 52 -11.41 -12.38 7.44
CA GLN A 52 -12.50 -11.43 7.25
C GLN A 52 -12.95 -11.37 5.78
N PHE A 53 -12.03 -11.25 4.84
CA PHE A 53 -12.38 -11.19 3.41
C PHE A 53 -12.84 -12.56 2.89
N GLN A 54 -12.23 -13.63 3.36
CA GLN A 54 -12.66 -14.99 3.03
C GLN A 54 -14.08 -15.32 3.54
N ASP A 55 -14.46 -14.81 4.71
CA ASP A 55 -15.83 -14.94 5.21
C ASP A 55 -16.80 -14.13 4.34
N LEU A 56 -16.38 -12.90 3.95
CA LEU A 56 -17.15 -12.06 3.04
C LEU A 56 -17.36 -12.72 1.68
N LEU A 57 -16.33 -13.32 1.09
CA LEU A 57 -16.44 -14.05 -0.18
C LEU A 57 -17.38 -15.26 -0.09
N ARG A 58 -17.42 -15.95 1.07
CA ARG A 58 -18.27 -17.12 1.27
C ARG A 58 -19.73 -16.81 1.56
N LYS A 59 -20.01 -15.71 2.26
CA LYS A 59 -21.34 -15.39 2.77
C LYS A 59 -21.99 -14.20 2.06
N GLY A 60 -21.22 -13.44 1.28
CA GLY A 60 -21.73 -12.24 0.63
C GLY A 60 -22.28 -11.23 1.63
N ASP A 61 -23.48 -10.73 1.38
CA ASP A 61 -24.13 -9.73 2.22
C ASP A 61 -24.50 -10.23 3.63
N ASP A 62 -24.51 -11.55 3.86
CA ASP A 62 -24.74 -12.15 5.19
C ASP A 62 -23.48 -12.21 6.05
N SER A 63 -22.33 -11.79 5.54
CA SER A 63 -21.10 -11.75 6.32
C SER A 63 -21.14 -10.63 7.37
N PRO A 64 -20.70 -10.90 8.62
CA PRO A 64 -20.51 -9.85 9.62
C PRO A 64 -19.45 -8.83 9.20
N TYR A 65 -18.59 -9.16 8.23
CA TYR A 65 -17.53 -8.30 7.72
C TYR A 65 -17.94 -7.48 6.48
N ARG A 66 -19.23 -7.42 6.13
CA ARG A 66 -19.72 -6.65 4.98
C ARG A 66 -19.24 -5.19 4.99
N GLY A 67 -19.30 -4.53 6.14
CA GLY A 67 -18.87 -3.15 6.32
C GLY A 67 -17.37 -2.98 6.68
N PHE A 68 -16.61 -4.06 6.73
CA PHE A 68 -15.20 -4.04 7.14
C PHE A 68 -14.25 -3.54 6.03
N PHE A 69 -14.59 -3.84 4.79
CA PHE A 69 -13.87 -3.37 3.60
C PHE A 69 -14.68 -2.30 2.88
N ILE A 70 -14.01 -1.43 2.12
CA ILE A 70 -14.70 -0.36 1.41
C ILE A 70 -15.39 -0.94 0.16
N ASP A 71 -16.71 -1.06 0.18
CA ASP A 71 -17.50 -1.26 -1.04
C ASP A 71 -17.43 0.01 -1.88
N TRP A 72 -16.91 -0.13 -3.10
CA TRP A 72 -16.68 0.99 -4.00
C TRP A 72 -17.98 1.69 -4.41
N ASN A 73 -19.03 0.90 -4.71
CA ASN A 73 -20.29 1.47 -5.16
C ASN A 73 -21.06 2.14 -4.01
N GLU A 74 -21.01 1.57 -2.79
CA GLU A 74 -21.58 2.22 -1.60
C GLU A 74 -20.82 3.51 -1.26
N PHE A 75 -19.49 3.52 -1.44
CA PHE A 75 -18.68 4.69 -1.14
C PHE A 75 -18.96 5.87 -2.11
N TRP A 76 -19.19 5.58 -3.39
CA TRP A 76 -19.42 6.57 -4.43
C TRP A 76 -20.91 6.73 -4.78
N ASP A 77 -21.82 6.22 -3.93
CA ASP A 77 -23.27 6.40 -4.15
C ASP A 77 -23.62 7.89 -4.26
N ASN A 78 -24.32 8.26 -5.33
CA ASN A 78 -24.68 9.65 -5.71
C ASN A 78 -23.51 10.59 -6.06
N GLU A 79 -22.26 10.11 -6.12
CA GLU A 79 -21.05 10.88 -6.43
C GLU A 79 -20.41 10.45 -7.77
N GLY A 80 -21.18 9.80 -8.64
CA GLY A 80 -20.73 9.30 -9.94
C GLY A 80 -21.82 8.63 -10.75
N THR A 81 -21.43 8.04 -11.87
CA THR A 81 -22.35 7.38 -12.80
C THR A 81 -22.10 5.87 -12.85
N MET A 82 -23.18 5.07 -12.75
CA MET A 82 -23.10 3.63 -12.89
C MET A 82 -22.72 3.27 -14.34
N ALA A 83 -21.61 2.60 -14.50
CA ALA A 83 -21.17 2.07 -15.79
C ALA A 83 -21.88 0.76 -16.15
N PRO A 84 -21.93 0.38 -17.45
CA PRO A 84 -22.59 -0.87 -17.89
C PRO A 84 -22.02 -2.14 -17.25
N ASP A 85 -20.77 -2.11 -16.81
CA ASP A 85 -20.07 -3.21 -16.15
C ASP A 85 -20.32 -3.26 -14.63
N GLY A 86 -21.25 -2.45 -14.10
CA GLY A 86 -21.73 -2.50 -12.72
C GLY A 86 -20.86 -1.81 -11.68
N LYS A 87 -19.90 -0.97 -12.09
CA LYS A 87 -19.14 -0.10 -11.18
C LYS A 87 -19.60 1.36 -11.30
N ILE A 88 -19.54 2.11 -10.23
CA ILE A 88 -19.69 3.56 -10.29
C ILE A 88 -18.34 4.16 -10.75
N VAL A 89 -18.40 5.01 -11.77
CA VAL A 89 -17.30 5.89 -12.17
C VAL A 89 -17.54 7.22 -11.48
N PRO A 90 -16.69 7.62 -10.52
CA PRO A 90 -16.81 8.90 -9.84
C PRO A 90 -16.76 10.08 -10.84
N ASP A 91 -17.40 11.17 -10.51
CA ASP A 91 -17.37 12.37 -11.33
C ASP A 91 -15.94 12.92 -11.50
N ASP A 92 -15.68 13.60 -12.62
CA ASP A 92 -14.35 14.11 -12.98
C ASP A 92 -13.68 14.96 -11.88
N GLU A 93 -14.46 15.70 -11.11
CA GLU A 93 -13.95 16.51 -10.01
C GLU A 93 -13.43 15.68 -8.84
N HIS A 94 -14.01 14.49 -8.64
CA HIS A 94 -13.55 13.51 -7.65
C HIS A 94 -12.35 12.74 -8.15
N LEU A 95 -12.39 12.27 -9.39
CA LEU A 95 -11.27 11.55 -10.03
C LEU A 95 -9.97 12.37 -9.99
N LYS A 96 -10.04 13.68 -10.20
CA LYS A 96 -8.86 14.58 -10.14
C LYS A 96 -8.21 14.66 -8.76
N LYS A 97 -8.92 14.31 -7.70
CA LYS A 97 -8.43 14.34 -6.32
C LYS A 97 -7.87 12.98 -5.89
N LEU A 98 -8.18 11.91 -6.64
CA LEU A 98 -7.70 10.57 -6.30
C LEU A 98 -6.24 10.38 -6.68
N PHE A 99 -5.48 9.90 -5.71
CA PHE A 99 -4.12 9.47 -5.89
C PHE A 99 -4.11 7.98 -6.29
N MET A 100 -3.57 7.67 -7.46
CA MET A 100 -3.54 6.33 -8.02
C MET A 100 -2.13 5.73 -7.96
N ARG A 101 -2.02 4.52 -7.40
CA ARG A 101 -0.77 3.76 -7.35
C ARG A 101 -0.51 2.95 -8.62
N LYS A 102 -1.54 2.76 -9.43
CA LYS A 102 -1.54 2.02 -10.71
C LYS A 102 -2.44 2.73 -11.70
N PRO A 103 -2.30 2.49 -13.02
CA PRO A 103 -3.29 2.90 -14.00
C PRO A 103 -4.67 2.33 -13.65
N ASP A 104 -5.71 2.99 -14.08
CA ASP A 104 -7.11 2.63 -13.85
C ASP A 104 -7.61 2.82 -12.40
N LEU A 105 -8.91 2.61 -12.21
CA LEU A 105 -9.55 2.73 -10.90
C LEU A 105 -8.98 1.68 -9.92
N PRO A 106 -8.81 2.05 -8.64
CA PRO A 106 -8.25 1.16 -7.62
C PRO A 106 -9.32 0.20 -7.09
N ILE A 107 -9.78 -0.71 -7.92
CA ILE A 107 -10.89 -1.60 -7.61
C ILE A 107 -10.58 -3.06 -7.91
N LEU A 108 -11.15 -3.96 -7.09
CA LEU A 108 -11.26 -5.38 -7.36
C LEU A 108 -12.74 -5.76 -7.43
N ARG A 109 -13.13 -6.41 -8.51
CA ARG A 109 -14.49 -6.97 -8.66
C ARG A 109 -14.50 -8.41 -8.16
N VAL A 110 -15.37 -8.70 -7.23
CA VAL A 110 -15.57 -10.05 -6.68
C VAL A 110 -16.95 -10.60 -7.02
N CYS A 111 -17.05 -11.92 -7.05
CA CYS A 111 -18.31 -12.65 -7.23
C CYS A 111 -18.67 -13.32 -5.91
N PHE A 112 -19.94 -13.20 -5.53
CA PHE A 112 -20.49 -13.91 -4.37
C PHE A 112 -21.16 -15.23 -4.78
N PRO A 113 -21.39 -16.14 -3.82
CA PRO A 113 -21.98 -17.46 -4.12
C PRO A 113 -23.38 -17.40 -4.74
N ASP A 114 -24.13 -16.32 -4.52
CA ASP A 114 -25.44 -16.08 -5.12
C ASP A 114 -25.36 -15.56 -6.57
N GLY A 115 -24.13 -15.41 -7.11
CA GLY A 115 -23.88 -14.88 -8.45
C GLY A 115 -23.85 -13.36 -8.50
N SER A 116 -24.14 -12.66 -7.42
CA SER A 116 -24.00 -11.20 -7.37
C SER A 116 -22.55 -10.77 -7.44
N ARG A 117 -22.33 -9.57 -7.98
CA ARG A 117 -20.98 -9.00 -8.15
C ARG A 117 -20.85 -7.74 -7.33
N ARG A 118 -19.72 -7.62 -6.63
CA ARG A 118 -19.40 -6.44 -5.82
C ARG A 118 -18.05 -5.88 -6.24
N VAL A 119 -17.88 -4.59 -6.05
CA VAL A 119 -16.65 -3.87 -6.37
C VAL A 119 -16.09 -3.30 -5.08
N TYR A 120 -14.87 -3.72 -4.71
CA TYR A 120 -14.20 -3.27 -3.50
C TYR A 120 -13.02 -2.39 -3.83
N TRP A 121 -12.73 -1.42 -2.96
CA TRP A 121 -11.54 -0.57 -3.09
C TRP A 121 -10.27 -1.41 -2.90
N ASN A 122 -9.30 -1.20 -3.80
CA ASN A 122 -8.01 -1.87 -3.78
C ASN A 122 -6.92 -0.90 -4.24
N THR A 123 -6.25 -0.25 -3.30
CA THR A 123 -5.23 0.76 -3.60
C THR A 123 -3.94 0.17 -4.17
N PHE A 124 -3.51 -1.00 -3.70
CA PHE A 124 -2.19 -1.54 -3.99
C PHE A 124 -2.20 -2.65 -5.02
N TYR A 125 -2.03 -3.89 -4.60
CA TYR A 125 -1.89 -5.03 -5.49
C TYR A 125 -3.21 -5.76 -5.69
N GLN A 126 -3.46 -6.18 -6.93
CA GLN A 126 -4.55 -7.11 -7.26
C GLN A 126 -4.21 -7.98 -8.46
N LYS A 127 -4.73 -9.19 -8.45
CA LYS A 127 -4.74 -10.11 -9.57
C LYS A 127 -5.96 -11.03 -9.42
N VAL A 128 -6.57 -11.38 -10.52
CA VAL A 128 -7.58 -12.45 -10.58
C VAL A 128 -6.93 -13.59 -11.35
N GLU A 129 -6.87 -14.75 -10.74
CA GLU A 129 -6.46 -15.99 -11.35
C GLU A 129 -7.68 -16.89 -11.51
N PHE A 130 -7.55 -17.94 -12.29
CA PHE A 130 -8.63 -18.89 -12.49
C PHE A 130 -8.07 -20.29 -12.26
N ASP A 131 -8.85 -21.10 -11.55
CA ASP A 131 -8.64 -22.54 -11.57
C ASP A 131 -8.70 -23.06 -13.00
N ALA A 132 -8.08 -24.20 -13.24
CA ALA A 132 -8.08 -24.83 -14.57
C ALA A 132 -9.51 -24.98 -15.10
N ILE A 133 -9.75 -24.38 -16.27
CA ILE A 133 -11.05 -24.39 -16.91
C ILE A 133 -11.08 -25.42 -18.04
N GLY A 134 -11.97 -26.39 -17.94
CA GLY A 134 -12.14 -27.44 -18.93
C GLY A 134 -13.58 -27.59 -19.40
N PRO A 135 -13.82 -28.39 -20.46
CA PRO A 135 -15.18 -28.64 -21.00
C PRO A 135 -16.16 -29.19 -19.97
N HIS A 136 -15.66 -29.92 -18.96
CA HIS A 136 -16.47 -30.50 -17.89
C HIS A 136 -17.13 -29.45 -17.00
N ASP A 137 -16.54 -28.26 -16.88
CA ASP A 137 -17.11 -27.17 -16.08
C ASP A 137 -18.42 -26.65 -16.68
N PHE A 138 -18.57 -26.74 -18.01
CA PHE A 138 -19.73 -26.28 -18.75
C PHE A 138 -20.72 -27.43 -19.11
N ALA A 139 -20.39 -28.67 -18.75
CA ALA A 139 -21.17 -29.85 -19.15
C ALA A 139 -22.60 -29.90 -18.60
N HIS A 140 -22.91 -29.11 -17.56
CA HIS A 140 -24.24 -29.04 -16.96
C HIS A 140 -25.07 -27.83 -17.43
N ILE A 141 -24.57 -27.05 -18.38
CA ILE A 141 -25.36 -26.02 -19.03
C ILE A 141 -26.40 -26.72 -19.91
N GLU A 142 -27.70 -26.43 -19.64
CA GLU A 142 -28.80 -27.09 -20.33
C GLU A 142 -28.79 -26.77 -21.85
N GLY A 143 -28.84 -27.80 -22.68
CA GLY A 143 -28.80 -27.65 -24.13
C GLY A 143 -27.43 -27.45 -24.75
N LEU A 144 -26.36 -27.42 -23.96
CA LEU A 144 -25.00 -27.27 -24.50
C LEU A 144 -24.42 -28.61 -24.96
N HIS A 145 -24.02 -28.68 -26.25
CA HIS A 145 -23.36 -29.86 -26.81
C HIS A 145 -21.92 -29.96 -26.29
N PRO A 146 -21.37 -31.19 -26.07
CA PRO A 146 -19.98 -31.36 -25.60
C PRO A 146 -18.92 -30.65 -26.43
N ASP A 147 -19.06 -30.62 -27.76
CA ASP A 147 -18.13 -29.92 -28.67
C ASP A 147 -18.17 -28.40 -28.44
N HIS A 148 -19.34 -27.86 -28.12
CA HIS A 148 -19.49 -26.43 -27.76
C HIS A 148 -18.86 -26.12 -26.39
N ALA A 149 -18.97 -27.04 -25.41
CA ALA A 149 -18.28 -26.90 -24.12
C ALA A 149 -16.75 -26.81 -24.31
N THR A 150 -16.20 -27.60 -25.23
CA THR A 150 -14.77 -27.53 -25.60
C THR A 150 -14.45 -26.17 -26.23
N THR A 151 -15.25 -25.71 -27.17
CA THR A 151 -15.02 -24.39 -27.83
C THR A 151 -15.07 -23.25 -26.81
N ILE A 152 -16.03 -23.26 -25.90
CA ILE A 152 -16.14 -22.27 -24.82
C ILE A 152 -14.88 -22.30 -23.93
N SER A 153 -14.47 -23.50 -23.47
CA SER A 153 -13.30 -23.65 -22.61
C SER A 153 -12.03 -23.15 -23.27
N ASP A 154 -11.82 -23.45 -24.57
CA ASP A 154 -10.65 -22.99 -25.31
C ASP A 154 -10.65 -21.46 -25.49
N THR A 155 -11.81 -20.89 -25.83
CA THR A 155 -11.97 -19.42 -25.95
C THR A 155 -11.66 -18.71 -24.63
N ILE A 156 -12.22 -19.22 -23.52
CA ILE A 156 -11.99 -18.64 -22.19
C ILE A 156 -10.52 -18.74 -21.77
N ASN A 157 -9.89 -19.91 -21.95
CA ASN A 157 -8.48 -20.09 -21.61
C ASN A 157 -7.56 -19.19 -22.44
N GLN A 158 -7.89 -18.95 -23.72
CA GLN A 158 -7.16 -18.00 -24.55
C GLN A 158 -7.30 -16.58 -23.99
N LEU A 159 -8.50 -16.12 -23.66
CA LEU A 159 -8.74 -14.80 -23.08
C LEU A 159 -8.02 -14.61 -21.73
N ILE A 160 -8.01 -15.65 -20.90
CA ILE A 160 -7.25 -15.65 -19.63
C ILE A 160 -5.75 -15.48 -19.91
N ALA A 161 -5.20 -16.22 -20.86
CA ALA A 161 -3.78 -16.12 -21.22
C ALA A 161 -3.41 -14.74 -21.79
N GLU A 162 -4.34 -14.09 -22.47
CA GLU A 162 -4.19 -12.73 -23.01
C GLU A 162 -4.48 -11.61 -21.98
N ASN A 163 -4.87 -11.96 -20.75
CA ASN A 163 -5.38 -11.02 -19.73
C ASN A 163 -6.54 -10.15 -20.25
N ALA A 164 -7.37 -10.70 -21.11
CA ALA A 164 -8.52 -10.00 -21.68
C ALA A 164 -9.70 -9.94 -20.70
N ASN A 165 -10.61 -8.99 -20.93
CA ASN A 165 -11.82 -8.86 -20.13
C ASN A 165 -12.80 -9.99 -20.45
N LEU A 166 -12.95 -10.96 -19.56
CA LEU A 166 -13.86 -12.11 -19.76
C LEU A 166 -15.34 -11.71 -19.85
N GLU A 167 -15.73 -10.56 -19.32
CA GLU A 167 -17.12 -10.09 -19.41
C GLU A 167 -17.50 -9.63 -20.82
N GLU A 168 -16.49 -9.33 -21.65
CA GLU A 168 -16.65 -8.96 -23.05
C GLU A 168 -16.50 -10.16 -24.00
N VAL A 169 -16.43 -11.39 -23.45
CA VAL A 169 -16.28 -12.59 -24.28
C VAL A 169 -17.36 -12.66 -25.37
N ASP A 170 -16.90 -12.86 -26.60
CA ASP A 170 -17.75 -13.16 -27.73
C ASP A 170 -17.82 -14.68 -27.92
N LEU A 171 -18.99 -15.24 -27.66
CA LEU A 171 -19.26 -16.67 -27.84
C LEU A 171 -19.95 -16.98 -29.18
N GLY A 172 -20.09 -16.01 -30.10
CA GLY A 172 -20.70 -16.18 -31.39
C GLY A 172 -22.13 -16.77 -31.30
N ASP A 173 -22.37 -17.88 -31.98
CA ASP A 173 -23.67 -18.57 -31.97
C ASP A 173 -24.08 -19.08 -30.58
N LEU A 174 -23.17 -19.15 -29.62
CA LEU A 174 -23.37 -19.58 -28.24
C LEU A 174 -23.61 -18.40 -27.29
N ALA A 175 -23.81 -17.20 -27.79
CA ALA A 175 -24.01 -15.99 -26.99
C ALA A 175 -25.17 -16.09 -25.98
N HIS A 176 -26.16 -16.93 -26.24
CA HIS A 176 -27.28 -17.16 -25.32
C HIS A 176 -26.88 -17.90 -24.04
N HIS A 177 -25.73 -18.59 -24.00
CA HIS A 177 -25.17 -19.22 -22.79
C HIS A 177 -24.19 -18.31 -22.03
N LYS A 178 -23.98 -17.06 -22.48
CA LYS A 178 -22.97 -16.17 -21.90
C LYS A 178 -23.13 -15.97 -20.41
N GLU A 179 -24.34 -15.72 -19.93
CA GLU A 179 -24.60 -15.50 -18.50
C GLU A 179 -24.28 -16.74 -17.65
N GLU A 180 -24.62 -17.93 -18.14
CA GLU A 180 -24.33 -19.19 -17.45
C GLU A 180 -22.81 -19.45 -17.43
N VAL A 181 -22.11 -19.21 -18.53
CA VAL A 181 -20.64 -19.30 -18.62
C VAL A 181 -20.00 -18.32 -17.63
N LEU A 182 -20.41 -17.05 -17.61
CA LEU A 182 -19.89 -16.05 -16.68
C LEU A 182 -20.18 -16.40 -15.22
N SER A 183 -21.32 -17.02 -14.94
CA SER A 183 -21.65 -17.52 -13.60
C SER A 183 -20.69 -18.62 -13.16
N ILE A 184 -20.40 -19.59 -14.04
CA ILE A 184 -19.43 -20.65 -13.75
C ILE A 184 -18.03 -20.07 -13.51
N LEU A 185 -17.60 -19.14 -14.36
CA LEU A 185 -16.30 -18.47 -14.20
C LEU A 185 -16.19 -17.69 -12.90
N CYS A 186 -17.30 -17.18 -12.39
CA CYS A 186 -17.37 -16.53 -11.08
C CYS A 186 -16.83 -17.44 -9.96
N HIS A 187 -17.22 -18.71 -9.98
CA HIS A 187 -16.85 -19.70 -8.96
C HIS A 187 -15.44 -20.30 -9.17
N LYS A 188 -14.82 -20.03 -10.32
CA LYS A 188 -13.46 -20.48 -10.67
C LYS A 188 -12.39 -19.43 -10.42
N ARG A 189 -12.78 -18.25 -9.92
CA ARG A 189 -11.85 -17.15 -9.65
C ARG A 189 -11.11 -17.36 -8.33
N ASP A 190 -9.78 -17.25 -8.37
CA ASP A 190 -8.95 -17.03 -7.19
C ASP A 190 -8.48 -15.56 -7.18
N TYR A 191 -8.69 -14.91 -6.05
CA TYR A 191 -8.36 -13.51 -5.89
C TYR A 191 -7.07 -13.38 -5.12
N LEU A 192 -6.16 -12.54 -5.64
CA LEU A 192 -4.95 -12.10 -4.97
C LEU A 192 -4.99 -10.58 -4.86
N GLY A 193 -4.73 -10.04 -3.69
CA GLY A 193 -4.74 -8.60 -3.54
C GLY A 193 -4.78 -8.12 -2.10
N GLN A 194 -4.72 -6.81 -1.97
CA GLN A 194 -4.73 -6.08 -0.71
C GLN A 194 -5.97 -5.19 -0.68
N MET A 195 -6.94 -5.56 0.14
CA MET A 195 -8.25 -4.93 0.17
C MET A 195 -8.32 -3.82 1.21
N ASP A 196 -8.73 -2.63 0.78
CA ASP A 196 -8.77 -1.43 1.63
C ASP A 196 -9.82 -1.55 2.72
N LEU A 197 -9.40 -1.29 3.95
CA LEU A 197 -10.23 -1.32 5.14
C LEU A 197 -11.13 -0.07 5.22
N ASN A 198 -12.35 -0.25 5.67
CA ASN A 198 -13.30 0.83 5.89
C ASN A 198 -13.13 1.42 7.29
N ALA A 199 -12.22 2.36 7.45
CA ALA A 199 -11.98 3.02 8.74
C ALA A 199 -13.17 3.86 9.26
N ARG A 200 -14.29 3.94 8.51
CA ARG A 200 -15.56 4.49 8.98
C ARG A 200 -16.38 3.47 9.77
N SER A 201 -15.98 2.20 9.73
CA SER A 201 -16.64 1.09 10.44
C SER A 201 -16.02 0.85 11.81
N GLU A 202 -16.85 0.72 12.84
CA GLU A 202 -16.42 0.35 14.20
C GLU A 202 -15.68 -1.00 14.22
N LEU A 203 -16.07 -1.94 13.34
CA LEU A 203 -15.41 -3.25 13.21
C LEU A 203 -13.90 -3.13 12.89
N VAL A 204 -13.50 -2.12 12.15
CA VAL A 204 -12.09 -1.87 11.82
C VAL A 204 -11.34 -1.35 13.03
N TRP A 205 -11.96 -0.51 13.84
CA TRP A 205 -11.36 0.00 15.10
C TRP A 205 -11.23 -1.08 16.15
N ASP A 206 -12.21 -1.97 16.27
CA ASP A 206 -12.13 -3.16 17.13
C ASP A 206 -10.98 -4.08 16.68
N PHE A 207 -10.82 -4.27 15.38
CA PHE A 207 -9.70 -5.01 14.81
C PHE A 207 -8.36 -4.34 15.12
N TYR A 208 -8.26 -3.01 15.08
CA TYR A 208 -7.01 -2.31 15.44
C TYR A 208 -6.71 -2.42 16.94
N ASP A 209 -7.70 -2.29 17.79
CA ASP A 209 -7.53 -2.46 19.24
C ASP A 209 -7.01 -3.86 19.58
N GLU A 210 -7.66 -4.90 19.00
CA GLU A 210 -7.24 -6.30 19.18
C GLU A 210 -5.83 -6.56 18.61
N THR A 211 -5.51 -5.98 17.45
CA THR A 211 -4.18 -6.10 16.86
C THR A 211 -3.11 -5.47 17.75
N LEU A 212 -3.31 -4.25 18.23
CA LEU A 212 -2.35 -3.57 19.10
C LEU A 212 -2.17 -4.32 20.42
N ARG A 213 -3.26 -4.87 20.99
CA ARG A 213 -3.20 -5.74 22.16
C ARG A 213 -2.29 -6.95 21.90
N LYS A 214 -2.53 -7.64 20.79
CA LYS A 214 -1.76 -8.82 20.36
C LYS A 214 -0.27 -8.51 20.14
N LEU A 215 0.03 -7.39 19.49
CA LEU A 215 1.42 -6.94 19.32
C LEU A 215 2.11 -6.71 20.66
N SER A 216 1.42 -6.11 21.64
CA SER A 216 1.95 -5.92 23.00
C SER A 216 2.25 -7.25 23.68
N GLU A 217 1.38 -8.26 23.52
CA GLU A 217 1.58 -9.62 24.05
C GLU A 217 2.79 -10.32 23.46
N TYR A 218 3.19 -10.00 22.23
CA TYR A 218 4.44 -10.48 21.62
C TYR A 218 5.70 -9.76 22.14
N GLY A 219 5.57 -8.85 23.09
CA GLY A 219 6.68 -8.09 23.63
C GLY A 219 7.06 -6.85 22.79
N THR A 220 6.20 -6.45 21.86
CA THR A 220 6.40 -5.21 21.08
C THR A 220 6.29 -4.00 21.99
N ARG A 221 7.11 -2.99 21.74
CA ARG A 221 7.03 -1.67 22.37
C ARG A 221 6.87 -0.53 21.37
N ILE A 222 7.28 -0.75 20.14
CA ILE A 222 7.25 0.26 19.08
C ILE A 222 6.49 -0.31 17.89
N VAL A 223 5.48 0.42 17.42
CA VAL A 223 4.67 0.04 16.26
C VAL A 223 4.78 1.10 15.17
N ARG A 224 5.30 0.72 13.99
CA ARG A 224 5.24 1.54 12.80
C ARG A 224 3.88 1.36 12.12
N LEU A 225 3.20 2.46 11.89
CA LEU A 225 1.89 2.46 11.23
C LEU A 225 2.11 2.56 9.72
N ASP A 226 2.12 1.42 9.05
CA ASP A 226 2.32 1.30 7.61
C ASP A 226 1.09 1.77 6.83
N ALA A 227 1.33 2.41 5.70
CA ALA A 227 0.30 2.93 4.78
C ALA A 227 -0.74 3.86 5.47
N PHE A 228 -0.38 4.48 6.60
CA PHE A 228 -1.25 5.33 7.39
C PHE A 228 -1.90 6.46 6.59
N ALA A 229 -1.15 7.09 5.68
CA ALA A 229 -1.63 8.22 4.89
C ALA A 229 -2.81 7.88 3.95
N TYR A 230 -3.07 6.60 3.71
CA TYR A 230 -4.18 6.11 2.87
C TYR A 230 -5.44 5.76 3.66
N LEU A 231 -5.38 5.76 4.99
CA LEU A 231 -6.45 5.21 5.84
C LEU A 231 -7.74 6.03 5.77
N HIS A 232 -7.64 7.35 5.89
CA HIS A 232 -8.82 8.22 5.91
C HIS A 232 -9.31 8.54 4.50
N LYS A 233 -10.51 8.07 4.15
CA LYS A 233 -11.16 8.29 2.86
C LYS A 233 -12.58 8.83 3.05
N GLU A 234 -12.88 9.91 2.31
CA GLU A 234 -14.20 10.55 2.27
C GLU A 234 -14.57 10.83 0.82
N PRO A 235 -15.85 10.66 0.41
CA PRO A 235 -16.29 11.05 -0.92
C PRO A 235 -15.97 12.51 -1.21
N GLY A 236 -15.47 12.78 -2.41
CA GLY A 236 -15.14 14.13 -2.83
C GLY A 236 -13.87 14.73 -2.24
N GLN A 237 -13.13 13.98 -1.43
CA GLN A 237 -11.85 14.36 -0.85
C GLN A 237 -10.68 13.52 -1.42
N PRO A 238 -9.41 13.95 -1.24
CA PRO A 238 -8.26 13.12 -1.58
C PRO A 238 -8.26 11.80 -0.78
N ASN A 239 -7.81 10.72 -1.42
CA ASN A 239 -7.64 9.42 -0.77
C ASN A 239 -6.23 9.20 -0.20
N PHE A 240 -5.41 10.24 -0.17
CA PHE A 240 -4.08 10.24 0.41
C PHE A 240 -3.89 11.50 1.25
N PHE A 241 -3.53 11.32 2.50
CA PHE A 241 -3.31 12.37 3.49
C PHE A 241 -4.48 13.38 3.57
N ASN A 242 -5.68 12.84 3.67
CA ASN A 242 -6.91 13.63 3.74
C ASN A 242 -7.07 14.28 5.12
N LEU A 243 -7.07 15.60 5.15
CA LEU A 243 -7.15 16.40 6.38
C LEU A 243 -8.57 16.96 6.60
N PRO A 244 -9.03 17.12 7.85
CA PRO A 244 -8.30 16.84 9.13
C PRO A 244 -8.34 15.38 9.58
N GLY A 245 -9.18 14.53 9.00
CA GLY A 245 -9.48 13.18 9.47
C GLY A 245 -8.26 12.26 9.62
N THR A 246 -7.23 12.43 8.77
CA THR A 246 -5.96 11.69 8.95
C THR A 246 -5.37 11.93 10.34
N TRP A 247 -5.39 13.17 10.84
CA TRP A 247 -4.88 13.46 12.19
C TRP A 247 -5.79 12.95 13.30
N GLU A 248 -7.09 13.03 13.10
CA GLU A 248 -8.07 12.51 14.06
C GLU A 248 -7.89 11.00 14.23
N TYR A 249 -7.69 10.26 13.15
CA TYR A 249 -7.42 8.82 13.19
C TYR A 249 -6.08 8.50 13.88
N LEU A 250 -5.04 9.33 13.68
CA LEU A 250 -3.78 9.14 14.39
C LEU A 250 -3.92 9.34 15.89
N ASP A 251 -4.72 10.32 16.30
CA ASP A 251 -4.98 10.57 17.72
C ASP A 251 -5.76 9.41 18.36
N ILE A 252 -6.77 8.85 17.68
CA ILE A 252 -7.49 7.64 18.14
C ILE A 252 -6.53 6.44 18.26
N LEU A 253 -5.69 6.19 17.23
CA LEU A 253 -4.71 5.10 17.29
C LEU A 253 -3.73 5.27 18.44
N ARG A 254 -3.33 6.49 18.74
CA ARG A 254 -2.48 6.79 19.90
C ARG A 254 -3.16 6.44 21.21
N GLU A 255 -4.43 6.81 21.37
CA GLU A 255 -5.21 6.48 22.57
C GLU A 255 -5.35 4.95 22.75
N ILE A 256 -5.61 4.21 21.66
CA ILE A 256 -5.66 2.74 21.71
C ILE A 256 -4.28 2.17 22.07
N ALA A 257 -3.22 2.62 21.43
CA ALA A 257 -1.86 2.13 21.68
C ALA A 257 -1.39 2.38 23.13
N GLN A 258 -1.81 3.50 23.73
CA GLN A 258 -1.49 3.82 25.12
C GLN A 258 -2.08 2.83 26.13
N LYS A 259 -3.23 2.19 25.83
CA LYS A 259 -3.81 1.12 26.67
C LYS A 259 -2.84 -0.04 26.87
N TYR A 260 -1.98 -0.27 25.87
CA TYR A 260 -1.05 -1.40 25.79
C TYR A 260 0.42 -0.97 25.96
N GLU A 261 0.66 0.24 26.41
CA GLU A 261 2.00 0.82 26.60
C GLU A 261 2.87 0.81 25.33
N LEU A 262 2.24 0.94 24.15
CA LEU A 262 2.90 0.97 22.84
C LEU A 262 3.22 2.40 22.42
N ILE A 263 4.39 2.58 21.82
CA ILE A 263 4.79 3.79 21.11
C ILE A 263 4.49 3.58 19.63
N ILE A 264 3.66 4.42 19.05
CA ILE A 264 3.34 4.38 17.63
C ILE A 264 4.00 5.53 16.89
N PHE A 265 4.32 5.31 15.61
CA PHE A 265 4.70 6.37 14.71
C PHE A 265 4.22 6.09 13.28
N PRO A 266 3.70 7.12 12.58
CA PRO A 266 3.17 6.96 11.24
C PRO A 266 4.28 6.95 10.19
N GLU A 267 4.13 6.09 9.19
CA GLU A 267 4.87 6.20 7.96
C GLU A 267 4.15 7.17 7.01
N ILE A 268 4.79 8.27 6.69
CA ILE A 268 4.24 9.27 5.76
C ILE A 268 5.32 9.73 4.81
N HIS A 269 5.14 9.42 3.53
CA HIS A 269 5.92 10.00 2.45
C HIS A 269 5.32 11.34 2.04
N ALA A 270 6.10 12.40 2.15
CA ALA A 270 5.69 13.73 1.72
C ALA A 270 6.89 14.57 1.34
N GLU A 271 6.70 15.45 0.37
CA GLU A 271 7.76 16.38 -0.03
C GLU A 271 8.16 17.29 1.14
N TYR A 272 9.44 17.56 1.28
CA TYR A 272 9.98 18.45 2.32
C TYR A 272 9.26 19.81 2.34
N GLY A 273 9.00 20.38 1.16
CA GLY A 273 8.24 21.63 1.02
C GLY A 273 6.81 21.59 1.53
N ALA A 274 6.21 20.41 1.67
CA ALA A 274 4.87 20.27 2.27
C ALA A 274 4.87 20.55 3.78
N GLY A 275 5.99 20.35 4.49
CA GLY A 275 6.12 20.59 5.93
C GLY A 275 5.39 19.59 6.83
N ILE A 276 4.92 18.47 6.26
CA ILE A 276 4.16 17.45 7.02
C ILE A 276 5.02 16.83 8.12
N HIS A 277 6.31 16.61 7.87
CA HIS A 277 7.27 16.14 8.88
C HIS A 277 7.31 17.03 10.13
N GLU A 278 7.21 18.36 9.96
CA GLU A 278 7.14 19.28 11.10
C GLU A 278 5.81 19.18 11.85
N GLU A 279 4.73 18.89 11.14
CA GLU A 279 3.42 18.72 11.74
C GLU A 279 3.33 17.43 12.54
N ILE A 280 3.90 16.33 12.04
CA ILE A 280 4.07 15.06 12.78
C ILE A 280 4.84 15.29 14.07
N ALA A 281 5.99 16.00 14.00
CA ALA A 281 6.82 16.28 15.16
C ALA A 281 6.09 17.15 16.20
N ARG A 282 5.36 18.18 15.77
CA ARG A 282 4.54 19.03 16.66
C ARG A 282 3.45 18.26 17.39
N ARG A 283 2.99 17.14 16.83
CA ARG A 283 2.04 16.22 17.45
C ARG A 283 2.71 15.21 18.40
N GLY A 284 4.05 15.27 18.53
CA GLY A 284 4.82 14.44 19.44
C GLY A 284 5.20 13.06 18.90
N PHE A 285 5.14 12.86 17.58
CA PHE A 285 5.56 11.61 16.96
C PHE A 285 6.96 11.72 16.38
N PRO A 286 7.76 10.63 16.43
CA PRO A 286 9.00 10.55 15.67
C PRO A 286 8.73 10.62 14.17
N ILE A 287 9.71 11.12 13.41
CA ILE A 287 9.68 11.20 11.96
C ILE A 287 10.48 10.04 11.38
N TYR A 288 9.88 9.31 10.45
CA TYR A 288 10.60 8.37 9.60
C TYR A 288 11.37 9.16 8.55
N ASP A 289 12.71 9.17 8.64
CA ASP A 289 13.55 10.08 7.85
C ASP A 289 13.74 9.58 6.41
N PHE A 290 12.81 9.96 5.55
CA PHE A 290 12.88 9.70 4.11
C PHE A 290 13.76 10.69 3.34
N PHE A 291 14.26 11.74 4.00
CA PHE A 291 15.14 12.73 3.36
C PHE A 291 16.59 12.30 3.35
N PHE A 292 17.05 11.72 4.44
CA PHE A 292 18.46 11.38 4.64
C PHE A 292 19.06 10.47 3.55
N PRO A 293 18.41 9.40 3.07
CA PRO A 293 18.99 8.51 2.06
C PRO A 293 19.39 9.23 0.79
N GLY A 294 18.49 10.02 0.23
CA GLY A 294 18.72 10.77 -1.01
C GLY A 294 19.75 11.88 -0.85
N LEU A 295 19.69 12.62 0.27
CA LEU A 295 20.67 13.67 0.58
C LEU A 295 22.09 13.14 0.69
N LEU A 296 22.24 11.97 1.28
CA LEU A 296 23.57 11.38 1.45
C LEU A 296 24.13 10.85 0.11
N ILE A 297 23.28 10.26 -0.75
CA ILE A 297 23.69 9.87 -2.12
C ILE A 297 24.13 11.12 -2.89
N ASP A 298 23.31 12.17 -2.87
CA ASP A 298 23.65 13.43 -3.53
C ASP A 298 24.97 14.02 -3.03
N ALA A 299 25.17 14.03 -1.72
CA ALA A 299 26.39 14.54 -1.11
C ALA A 299 27.64 13.74 -1.54
N LEU A 300 27.56 12.42 -1.54
CA LEU A 300 28.66 11.54 -1.92
C LEU A 300 28.99 11.60 -3.42
N ASP A 301 27.99 11.83 -4.26
CA ASP A 301 28.18 11.88 -5.71
C ASP A 301 28.59 13.26 -6.23
N ARG A 302 28.08 14.33 -5.66
CA ARG A 302 28.45 15.70 -6.03
C ARG A 302 29.64 16.26 -5.27
N GLY A 303 30.04 15.61 -4.18
CA GLY A 303 31.14 16.10 -3.31
C GLY A 303 30.78 17.39 -2.54
N THR A 304 29.47 17.57 -2.23
CA THR A 304 28.95 18.70 -1.46
C THR A 304 28.01 18.25 -0.38
N ASN A 305 28.08 18.85 0.80
CA ASN A 305 27.23 18.48 1.95
C ASN A 305 26.19 19.55 2.32
N GLN A 306 25.97 20.55 1.48
CA GLN A 306 25.15 21.72 1.83
C GLN A 306 23.70 21.31 2.20
N ALA A 307 23.03 20.51 1.35
CA ALA A 307 21.67 20.07 1.59
C ALA A 307 21.58 19.14 2.81
N LEU A 308 22.53 18.23 2.97
CA LEU A 308 22.61 17.35 4.14
C LEU A 308 22.80 18.15 5.43
N LEU A 309 23.69 19.14 5.46
CA LEU A 309 23.89 20.02 6.62
C LEU A 309 22.67 20.90 6.89
N GLN A 310 21.94 21.32 5.87
CA GLN A 310 20.67 22.02 6.06
C GLN A 310 19.66 21.14 6.81
N TRP A 311 19.51 19.89 6.39
CA TRP A 311 18.62 18.94 7.06
C TRP A 311 19.03 18.68 8.52
N ILE A 312 20.32 18.47 8.78
CA ILE A 312 20.84 18.31 10.15
C ILE A 312 20.50 19.53 11.03
N ARG A 313 20.69 20.73 10.50
CA ARG A 313 20.35 21.97 11.23
C ARG A 313 18.84 22.09 11.48
N ASP A 314 18.02 21.65 10.54
CA ASP A 314 16.57 21.63 10.70
C ASP A 314 16.15 20.67 11.80
N ILE A 315 16.75 19.47 11.86
CA ILE A 315 16.51 18.49 12.93
C ILE A 315 16.83 19.13 14.29
N GLU A 316 18.01 19.73 14.42
CA GLU A 316 18.45 20.33 15.68
C GLU A 316 17.62 21.55 16.05
N ALA A 317 17.42 22.49 15.12
CA ALA A 317 16.72 23.75 15.39
C ALA A 317 15.24 23.56 15.74
N LYS A 318 14.59 22.53 15.14
CA LYS A 318 13.18 22.23 15.34
C LYS A 318 12.94 21.12 16.38
N GLY A 319 14.01 20.54 16.93
CA GLY A 319 13.93 19.46 17.92
C GLY A 319 13.24 18.19 17.37
N LEU A 320 13.47 17.88 16.09
CA LEU A 320 12.84 16.73 15.43
C LEU A 320 13.44 15.42 15.96
N GLN A 321 12.58 14.50 16.37
CA GLN A 321 13.01 13.13 16.68
C GLN A 321 12.92 12.29 15.41
N THR A 322 14.06 11.87 14.86
CA THR A 322 14.09 11.11 13.61
C THR A 322 14.46 9.65 13.83
N ILE A 323 13.88 8.78 13.00
CA ILE A 323 14.36 7.41 12.78
C ILE A 323 15.05 7.44 11.42
N ASN A 324 16.39 7.53 11.43
CA ASN A 324 17.14 7.68 10.20
C ASN A 324 17.58 6.33 9.61
N MET A 325 17.54 6.23 8.30
CA MET A 325 17.87 5.00 7.56
C MET A 325 18.60 5.32 6.26
N LEU A 326 19.28 4.34 5.67
CA LEU A 326 19.84 4.46 4.32
C LEU A 326 18.89 3.97 3.22
N GLY A 327 17.82 3.32 3.58
CA GLY A 327 16.79 2.78 2.71
C GLY A 327 15.88 1.84 3.47
N CYS A 328 14.80 1.41 2.84
CA CYS A 328 13.85 0.46 3.40
C CYS A 328 13.45 -0.59 2.35
N HIS A 329 12.53 -1.48 2.71
CA HIS A 329 12.00 -2.51 1.81
C HIS A 329 11.38 -1.95 0.53
N ASP A 330 10.92 -0.70 0.53
CA ASP A 330 10.35 -0.03 -0.63
C ASP A 330 11.40 0.56 -1.59
N GLY A 331 12.63 0.69 -1.14
CA GLY A 331 13.71 1.28 -1.92
C GLY A 331 14.18 2.64 -1.38
N LEU A 332 14.53 3.53 -2.28
CA LEU A 332 15.11 4.83 -1.96
C LEU A 332 14.11 5.95 -2.28
N PRO A 333 13.65 6.71 -1.29
CA PRO A 333 12.86 7.91 -1.52
C PRO A 333 13.80 9.05 -1.98
N VAL A 334 13.49 9.66 -3.10
CA VAL A 334 14.22 10.84 -3.63
C VAL A 334 13.27 12.01 -3.84
N LEU A 335 12.03 11.71 -4.21
CA LEU A 335 11.01 12.74 -4.45
C LEU A 335 10.66 13.53 -3.19
N ASP A 336 10.80 12.93 -2.03
CA ASP A 336 10.54 13.57 -0.73
C ASP A 336 11.45 14.80 -0.48
N LEU A 337 12.58 14.91 -1.20
CA LEU A 337 13.48 16.06 -1.12
C LEU A 337 12.96 17.34 -1.79
N LYS A 338 11.85 17.21 -2.51
CA LYS A 338 11.29 18.25 -3.37
C LYS A 338 10.63 19.39 -2.59
N GLY A 339 10.63 20.58 -3.23
CA GLY A 339 9.78 21.70 -2.83
C GLY A 339 8.32 21.49 -3.20
N LYS A 340 7.42 22.28 -2.62
CA LYS A 340 5.99 22.21 -2.89
C LYS A 340 5.33 23.57 -2.95
N GLN A 341 4.35 23.69 -3.85
CA GLN A 341 3.40 24.81 -3.85
C GLN A 341 2.40 24.62 -2.70
N VAL A 342 2.36 25.53 -1.75
CA VAL A 342 1.48 25.48 -0.58
C VAL A 342 0.45 26.60 -0.70
N ASN A 343 -0.82 26.32 -0.36
CA ASN A 343 -1.92 27.29 -0.39
C ASN A 343 -2.09 28.04 -1.73
N GLY A 344 -1.81 27.37 -2.84
CA GLY A 344 -2.04 27.88 -4.20
C GLY A 344 -1.10 29.00 -4.68
N SER A 345 -0.34 29.64 -3.78
CA SER A 345 0.48 30.81 -4.15
C SER A 345 1.88 30.86 -3.56
N VAL A 346 2.20 30.08 -2.55
CA VAL A 346 3.51 30.12 -1.87
C VAL A 346 4.29 28.86 -2.21
N TYR A 347 5.42 29.03 -2.92
CA TYR A 347 6.36 27.92 -3.12
C TYR A 347 7.29 27.82 -1.92
N ARG A 348 7.31 26.63 -1.30
CA ARG A 348 8.31 26.26 -0.29
C ARG A 348 9.39 25.42 -0.96
N PRO A 349 10.67 25.86 -0.91
CA PRO A 349 11.77 25.13 -1.53
C PRO A 349 11.97 23.76 -0.87
N GLY A 350 12.49 22.81 -1.65
CA GLY A 350 12.96 21.53 -1.17
C GLY A 350 14.37 21.60 -0.56
N LEU A 351 14.85 20.46 -0.13
CA LEU A 351 16.27 20.28 0.24
C LEU A 351 17.17 20.18 -1.00
N LEU A 352 16.61 19.66 -2.09
CA LEU A 352 17.18 19.69 -3.43
C LEU A 352 16.20 20.36 -4.40
N ASP A 353 16.72 21.01 -5.43
CA ASP A 353 15.93 21.50 -6.55
C ASP A 353 15.62 20.37 -7.56
N ASP A 354 14.76 20.65 -8.53
CA ASP A 354 14.30 19.66 -9.49
C ASP A 354 15.45 19.08 -10.34
N GLU A 355 16.45 19.91 -10.73
CA GLU A 355 17.62 19.46 -11.50
C GLU A 355 18.50 18.51 -10.68
N GLN A 356 18.69 18.80 -9.41
CA GLN A 356 19.47 17.97 -8.49
C GLN A 356 18.76 16.63 -8.22
N ILE A 357 17.44 16.64 -8.10
CA ILE A 357 16.61 15.43 -7.93
C ILE A 357 16.73 14.56 -9.18
N GLU A 358 16.51 15.11 -10.38
CA GLU A 358 16.65 14.40 -11.65
C GLU A 358 18.06 13.80 -11.80
N ALA A 359 19.09 14.59 -11.55
CA ALA A 359 20.47 14.11 -11.61
C ALA A 359 20.79 12.99 -10.61
N THR A 360 20.19 13.01 -9.43
CA THR A 360 20.33 11.95 -8.43
C THR A 360 19.59 10.69 -8.87
N MET A 361 18.37 10.84 -9.40
CA MET A 361 17.58 9.74 -9.96
C MET A 361 18.31 9.06 -11.12
N ASP A 362 18.81 9.83 -12.08
CA ASP A 362 19.54 9.33 -13.26
C ASP A 362 20.77 8.51 -12.85
N ARG A 363 21.52 8.96 -11.84
CA ARG A 363 22.67 8.21 -11.32
C ARG A 363 22.27 6.89 -10.70
N ILE A 364 21.22 6.88 -9.88
CA ILE A 364 20.73 5.63 -9.26
C ILE A 364 20.24 4.67 -10.35
N VAL A 365 19.52 5.17 -11.35
CA VAL A 365 19.02 4.38 -12.48
C VAL A 365 20.18 3.83 -13.32
N SER A 366 21.19 4.65 -13.62
CA SER A 366 22.40 4.20 -14.36
C SER A 366 23.18 3.09 -13.64
N ARG A 367 22.99 2.96 -12.33
CA ARG A 367 23.58 1.92 -11.47
C ARG A 367 22.63 0.73 -11.28
N GLY A 368 21.57 0.61 -12.09
CA GLY A 368 20.63 -0.51 -12.08
C GLY A 368 19.36 -0.30 -11.23
N GLY A 369 19.17 0.89 -10.68
CA GLY A 369 17.93 1.23 -9.97
C GLY A 369 16.72 1.23 -10.89
N ARG A 370 15.57 0.76 -10.36
CA ARG A 370 14.29 0.71 -11.09
C ARG A 370 13.30 1.69 -10.49
N VAL A 371 12.84 2.63 -11.33
CA VAL A 371 11.89 3.66 -10.90
C VAL A 371 10.50 3.08 -10.71
N LYS A 372 9.85 3.41 -9.59
CA LYS A 372 8.41 3.24 -9.38
C LYS A 372 7.71 4.55 -9.76
N ASN A 373 6.74 4.49 -10.65
CA ASN A 373 5.98 5.64 -11.12
C ASN A 373 4.67 5.84 -10.34
N LEU A 374 4.21 7.09 -10.29
CA LEU A 374 2.86 7.48 -9.92
C LEU A 374 2.06 7.82 -11.16
N PHE A 375 0.76 7.52 -11.14
CA PHE A 375 -0.15 7.73 -12.25
C PHE A 375 -1.31 8.61 -11.84
N GLY A 376 -1.82 9.41 -12.77
CA GLY A 376 -3.09 10.11 -12.62
C GLY A 376 -4.28 9.18 -12.87
N ALA A 377 -5.49 9.64 -12.58
CA ALA A 377 -6.72 8.92 -12.85
C ALA A 377 -6.94 8.63 -14.34
N ASP A 378 -6.29 9.41 -15.22
CA ASP A 378 -6.25 9.22 -16.68
C ASP A 378 -5.23 8.15 -17.14
N GLY A 379 -4.60 7.45 -16.21
CA GLY A 379 -3.57 6.44 -16.47
C GLY A 379 -2.21 7.01 -16.92
N LYS A 380 -2.06 8.33 -16.99
CA LYS A 380 -0.79 8.95 -17.36
C LYS A 380 0.15 9.07 -16.17
N LYS A 381 1.45 8.87 -16.42
CA LYS A 381 2.49 9.09 -15.42
C LYS A 381 2.53 10.57 -15.04
N ILE A 382 2.42 10.85 -13.74
CA ILE A 382 2.50 12.21 -13.18
C ILE A 382 3.80 12.49 -12.46
N ALA A 383 4.43 11.47 -11.84
CA ALA A 383 5.67 11.64 -11.07
C ALA A 383 6.39 10.31 -10.88
N TYR A 384 7.60 10.37 -10.30
CA TYR A 384 8.24 9.22 -9.67
C TYR A 384 7.73 9.07 -8.23
N TYR A 385 7.73 7.85 -7.71
CA TYR A 385 7.47 7.61 -6.31
C TYR A 385 8.76 7.29 -5.55
N GLN A 386 9.48 6.26 -5.98
CA GLN A 386 10.69 5.74 -5.34
C GLN A 386 11.58 5.06 -6.38
N VAL A 387 12.83 4.76 -6.00
CA VAL A 387 13.74 3.93 -6.78
C VAL A 387 14.01 2.62 -6.07
N ASN A 388 13.67 1.49 -6.68
CA ASN A 388 14.06 0.18 -6.19
C ASN A 388 15.55 -0.05 -6.47
N ALA A 389 16.35 0.06 -5.44
CA ALA A 389 17.77 -0.22 -5.41
C ALA A 389 18.20 -0.55 -3.99
N THR A 390 19.22 -1.38 -3.81
CA THR A 390 19.91 -1.44 -2.52
C THR A 390 20.75 -0.18 -2.36
N TYR A 391 21.01 0.24 -1.13
CA TYR A 391 21.86 1.41 -0.91
C TYR A 391 23.27 1.20 -1.47
N PHE A 392 23.76 -0.03 -1.40
CA PHE A 392 25.07 -0.41 -1.97
C PHE A 392 25.11 -0.22 -3.49
N SER A 393 24.10 -0.76 -4.22
CA SER A 393 24.04 -0.56 -5.67
C SER A 393 23.81 0.91 -6.05
N ALA A 394 23.00 1.63 -5.29
CA ALA A 394 22.80 3.08 -5.51
C ALA A 394 24.09 3.90 -5.36
N LEU A 395 25.04 3.45 -4.53
CA LEU A 395 26.38 4.03 -4.39
C LEU A 395 27.39 3.54 -5.45
N GLY A 396 26.97 2.72 -6.42
CA GLY A 396 27.82 2.15 -7.47
C GLY A 396 28.69 0.99 -6.96
N GLU A 397 28.19 0.24 -5.98
CA GLU A 397 28.86 -0.92 -5.36
C GLU A 397 30.21 -0.59 -4.72
N ASP A 398 30.38 0.66 -4.28
CA ASP A 398 31.59 1.13 -3.61
C ASP A 398 31.48 0.92 -2.08
N GLU A 399 32.23 -0.05 -1.57
CA GLU A 399 32.26 -0.34 -0.13
C GLU A 399 32.74 0.84 0.72
N ARG A 400 33.63 1.69 0.22
CA ARG A 400 34.14 2.86 0.96
C ARG A 400 33.04 3.89 1.14
N LYS A 401 32.24 4.11 0.08
CA LYS A 401 31.06 4.98 0.14
C LYS A 401 30.02 4.42 1.11
N LEU A 402 29.75 3.09 1.05
CA LEU A 402 28.81 2.45 1.97
C LEU A 402 29.25 2.55 3.44
N ARG A 403 30.53 2.29 3.73
CA ARG A 403 31.09 2.44 5.08
C ARG A 403 31.00 3.88 5.58
N LEU A 404 31.31 4.85 4.72
CA LEU A 404 31.16 6.26 5.04
C LEU A 404 29.68 6.63 5.29
N ALA A 405 28.78 6.16 4.44
CA ALA A 405 27.35 6.38 4.60
C ALA A 405 26.82 5.81 5.93
N ARG A 406 27.22 4.60 6.31
CA ARG A 406 26.86 4.00 7.60
C ARG A 406 27.48 4.77 8.78
N ALA A 407 28.73 5.19 8.66
CA ALA A 407 29.35 6.02 9.69
C ALA A 407 28.58 7.34 9.89
N ILE A 408 28.24 8.04 8.82
CA ILE A 408 27.46 9.28 8.90
C ILE A 408 26.08 8.98 9.53
N GLN A 409 25.40 7.91 9.12
CA GLN A 409 24.11 7.51 9.70
C GLN A 409 24.19 7.32 11.23
N MET A 410 25.24 6.67 11.73
CA MET A 410 25.41 6.42 13.16
C MET A 410 25.68 7.70 13.98
N PHE A 411 26.15 8.75 13.34
CA PHE A 411 26.40 10.05 13.98
C PHE A 411 25.31 11.10 13.68
N MET A 412 24.32 10.76 12.86
CA MET A 412 23.16 11.63 12.64
C MET A 412 22.34 11.78 13.93
N PRO A 413 21.73 12.95 14.20
CA PRO A 413 20.72 13.07 15.23
C PRO A 413 19.56 12.09 14.99
N GLY A 414 19.11 11.42 16.04
CA GLY A 414 17.98 10.46 15.96
C GLY A 414 18.39 9.01 16.22
N ILE A 415 17.50 8.10 15.89
CA ILE A 415 17.67 6.64 16.08
C ILE A 415 18.06 6.01 14.74
N PRO A 416 19.27 5.41 14.61
CA PRO A 416 19.66 4.75 13.37
C PRO A 416 18.92 3.42 13.21
N GLN A 417 18.27 3.23 12.06
CA GLN A 417 17.65 1.97 11.65
C GLN A 417 18.50 1.32 10.55
N VAL A 418 18.88 0.09 10.74
CA VAL A 418 19.56 -0.74 9.73
C VAL A 418 18.54 -1.68 9.12
N TRP A 419 18.48 -1.67 7.79
CA TRP A 419 17.66 -2.56 6.98
C TRP A 419 18.55 -3.53 6.20
#